data_bfe4a6c2367702cf497377279fa5615f
#
_entry.id   bfe4a6c2367702cf497377279fa5615f
#
_cell.length_a   1.000
_cell.length_b   1.000
_cell.length_c   1.000
_cell.angle_alpha   90.00
_cell.angle_beta   90.00
_cell.angle_gamma   90.00
#
_symmetry.space_group_name_H-M   'P 1'
#
loop_
_entity.id
_entity.type
_entity.pdbx_description
1 polymer ?
#
loop_
_entity_poly.entity_id
_entity_poly.type
_entity_poly.pdbx_seq_one_letter_code
_entity_poly.pdbx_strand_id
1 'polypeptide(L)'
;MEKSYLECIQKLKQFKELLLSDIDVKRGKLYLTWTKEKTEKIINEKDEDYILKNVVKDTLPSYVITQYTFNKANATIKNIINKNYSYNNGKYIFENFGISDDDVKMLMKYILFKRGNVVWIDFGFNIGNEFGGMHPAVILKNFSNDLFVLPISSKRPSEYIKIEQELLENKITKSECKNRKDAISEIIEIEKINGFRKMIRWSRITRMQKISILRVNFSGTIGTLDGKYMDIIANKISTELGDKKV
;
A
#
# COMPACT_ATOMS: atom_id res chain seq x y z
N MET A 1 15.59 20.44 30.26
CA MET A 1 15.94 20.39 28.82
C MET A 1 17.32 19.78 28.56
N GLU A 2 18.41 20.25 29.22
CA GLU A 2 19.77 19.71 29.01
C GLU A 2 19.94 18.23 29.31
N LYS A 3 19.35 17.71 30.39
CA LYS A 3 19.47 16.29 30.79
C LYS A 3 18.84 15.35 29.72
N SER A 4 17.72 15.73 29.19
CA SER A 4 17.02 14.97 28.14
C SER A 4 17.80 14.99 26.79
N TYR A 5 18.48 16.09 26.49
CA TYR A 5 19.30 16.20 25.29
C TYR A 5 20.58 15.34 25.39
N LEU A 6 21.23 15.32 26.56
CA LEU A 6 22.39 14.47 26.83
C LEU A 6 22.06 12.99 26.77
N GLU A 7 20.89 12.57 27.27
CA GLU A 7 20.39 11.21 27.17
C GLU A 7 20.15 10.79 25.69
N CYS A 8 19.61 11.70 24.87
CA CYS A 8 19.46 11.45 23.43
C CYS A 8 20.80 11.27 22.73
N ILE A 9 21.81 12.12 23.05
CA ILE A 9 23.15 12.00 22.47
C ILE A 9 23.82 10.69 22.90
N GLN A 10 23.67 10.25 24.15
CA GLN A 10 24.18 8.98 24.62
C GLN A 10 23.57 7.80 23.90
N LYS A 11 22.26 7.79 23.73
CA LYS A 11 21.55 6.76 22.94
C LYS A 11 22.00 6.72 21.49
N LEU A 12 22.20 7.88 20.86
CA LEU A 12 22.73 7.95 19.50
C LEU A 12 24.16 7.39 19.38
N LYS A 13 25.02 7.63 20.37
CA LYS A 13 26.38 7.04 20.42
C LYS A 13 26.33 5.53 20.57
N GLN A 14 25.55 5.01 21.51
CA GLN A 14 25.34 3.57 21.70
C GLN A 14 24.79 2.91 20.44
N PHE A 15 23.84 3.55 19.79
CA PHE A 15 23.26 3.09 18.52
C PHE A 15 24.30 3.07 17.39
N LYS A 16 25.15 4.09 17.29
CA LYS A 16 26.26 4.12 16.33
C LYS A 16 27.23 2.97 16.55
N GLU A 17 27.60 2.69 17.80
CA GLU A 17 28.50 1.60 18.16
C GLU A 17 27.90 0.23 17.79
N LEU A 18 26.60 0.05 18.03
CA LEU A 18 25.86 -1.17 17.67
C LEU A 18 25.81 -1.37 16.13
N LEU A 19 25.62 -0.28 15.38
CA LEU A 19 25.63 -0.32 13.92
C LEU A 19 27.01 -0.65 13.33
N LEU A 20 28.09 -0.32 14.04
CA LEU A 20 29.47 -0.53 13.59
C LEU A 20 29.99 -1.93 13.95
N SER A 21 29.41 -2.60 14.95
CA SER A 21 29.96 -3.84 15.48
C SER A 21 29.46 -5.12 14.80
N ASP A 22 28.20 -5.20 14.38
CA ASP A 22 27.58 -6.49 13.99
C ASP A 22 26.56 -6.45 12.84
N ILE A 23 26.35 -5.32 12.20
CA ILE A 23 25.35 -5.22 11.13
C ILE A 23 26.04 -5.23 9.77
N ASP A 24 25.55 -6.09 8.86
CA ASP A 24 25.83 -5.97 7.44
C ASP A 24 25.69 -4.50 7.00
N VAL A 25 26.79 -3.91 6.52
CA VAL A 25 26.92 -2.49 6.14
C VAL A 25 25.77 -2.06 5.23
N LYS A 26 25.31 -2.94 4.34
CA LYS A 26 24.19 -2.69 3.43
C LYS A 26 22.88 -2.52 4.20
N ARG A 27 22.65 -3.34 5.19
CA ARG A 27 21.45 -3.33 6.04
C ARG A 27 21.45 -2.13 6.99
N GLY A 28 22.60 -1.81 7.56
CA GLY A 28 22.80 -0.62 8.38
C GLY A 28 22.54 0.67 7.61
N LYS A 29 23.03 0.77 6.36
CA LYS A 29 22.78 1.90 5.45
C LYS A 29 21.29 2.07 5.16
N LEU A 30 20.58 0.98 4.85
CA LEU A 30 19.14 1.01 4.60
C LEU A 30 18.37 1.51 5.84
N TYR A 31 18.73 1.01 7.02
CA TYR A 31 18.10 1.44 8.28
C TYR A 31 18.31 2.93 8.56
N LEU A 32 19.53 3.42 8.38
CA LEU A 32 19.86 4.85 8.59
C LEU A 32 19.12 5.74 7.58
N THR A 33 19.05 5.34 6.33
CA THR A 33 18.29 6.05 5.29
C THR A 33 16.80 6.13 5.67
N TRP A 34 16.21 5.00 6.04
CA TRP A 34 14.81 4.95 6.48
C TRP A 34 14.56 5.79 7.74
N THR A 35 15.47 5.74 8.73
CA THR A 35 15.35 6.52 9.97
C THR A 35 15.42 8.02 9.65
N LYS A 36 16.34 8.43 8.76
CA LYS A 36 16.44 9.81 8.29
C LYS A 36 15.15 10.28 7.64
N GLU A 37 14.66 9.54 6.65
CA GLU A 37 13.43 9.86 5.94
C GLU A 37 12.20 9.91 6.86
N LYS A 38 12.13 8.98 7.83
CA LYS A 38 11.08 9.00 8.85
C LYS A 38 11.17 10.22 9.73
N THR A 39 12.36 10.59 10.17
CA THR A 39 12.59 11.77 11.01
C THR A 39 12.25 13.05 10.25
N GLU A 40 12.67 13.16 8.99
CA GLU A 40 12.31 14.29 8.13
C GLU A 40 10.78 14.40 7.94
N LYS A 41 10.09 13.28 7.73
CA LYS A 41 8.62 13.24 7.69
C LYS A 41 8.04 13.73 9.02
N ILE A 42 8.48 13.22 10.17
CA ILE A 42 7.99 13.63 11.49
C ILE A 42 8.25 15.12 11.76
N ILE A 43 9.41 15.63 11.40
CA ILE A 43 9.75 17.06 11.57
C ILE A 43 8.89 17.94 10.66
N ASN A 44 8.63 17.47 9.43
CA ASN A 44 7.84 18.17 8.43
C ASN A 44 6.33 17.93 8.61
N GLU A 45 5.94 16.92 9.39
CA GLU A 45 4.57 16.54 9.72
C GLU A 45 3.81 17.55 10.59
N LYS A 46 4.34 18.75 10.79
CA LYS A 46 3.54 19.80 11.41
C LYS A 46 2.21 20.06 10.69
N ASP A 47 2.03 19.47 9.48
CA ASP A 47 0.80 19.56 8.74
C ASP A 47 0.58 18.31 7.87
N GLU A 48 -0.22 17.33 8.36
CA GLU A 48 -0.86 16.35 7.46
C GLU A 48 -1.55 17.08 6.30
N ASP A 49 -2.10 18.24 6.55
CA ASP A 49 -2.66 19.15 5.57
C ASP A 49 -1.65 19.62 4.53
N TYR A 50 -0.38 19.85 4.89
CA TYR A 50 0.64 20.32 3.96
C TYR A 50 0.97 19.29 2.87
N ILE A 51 1.12 18.01 3.23
CA ILE A 51 1.40 16.94 2.24
C ILE A 51 0.18 16.72 1.35
N LEU A 52 -1.01 16.70 1.93
CA LEU A 52 -2.24 16.61 1.18
C LEU A 52 -2.44 17.83 0.24
N LYS A 53 -2.06 19.01 0.68
CA LYS A 53 -2.17 20.25 -0.10
C LYS A 53 -1.17 20.33 -1.25
N ASN A 54 0.09 20.02 -1.02
CA ASN A 54 1.16 20.29 -1.98
C ASN A 54 1.49 19.10 -2.88
N VAL A 55 1.62 17.90 -2.31
CA VAL A 55 1.98 16.71 -3.11
C VAL A 55 0.79 16.25 -3.97
N VAL A 56 -0.41 16.42 -3.49
CA VAL A 56 -1.60 15.90 -4.18
C VAL A 56 -2.12 16.85 -5.21
N LYS A 57 -2.08 18.15 -5.00
CA LYS A 57 -2.41 19.14 -6.05
C LYS A 57 -1.59 18.91 -7.31
N ASP A 58 -0.30 18.64 -7.14
CA ASP A 58 0.61 18.39 -8.27
C ASP A 58 0.34 17.05 -8.97
N THR A 59 -0.26 16.10 -8.27
CA THR A 59 -0.56 14.77 -8.83
C THR A 59 -1.99 14.62 -9.35
N LEU A 60 -2.94 15.45 -8.91
CA LEU A 60 -4.33 15.44 -9.39
C LEU A 60 -4.46 15.51 -10.92
N PRO A 61 -3.67 16.33 -11.64
CA PRO A 61 -3.73 16.39 -13.09
C PRO A 61 -3.45 15.05 -13.78
N SER A 62 -2.69 14.16 -13.14
CA SER A 62 -2.40 12.83 -13.68
C SER A 62 -3.57 11.84 -13.55
N TYR A 63 -4.60 12.16 -12.76
CA TYR A 63 -5.75 11.29 -12.54
C TYR A 63 -6.91 11.61 -13.47
N VAL A 64 -7.18 10.67 -14.35
CA VAL A 64 -8.35 10.70 -15.22
C VAL A 64 -9.53 10.02 -14.55
N ILE A 65 -10.63 10.74 -14.36
CA ILE A 65 -11.86 10.18 -13.81
C ILE A 65 -12.70 9.65 -14.97
N THR A 66 -13.04 8.36 -14.95
CA THR A 66 -13.90 7.76 -15.96
C THR A 66 -15.37 8.11 -15.72
N GLN A 67 -16.20 8.08 -16.78
CA GLN A 67 -17.65 8.24 -16.67
C GLN A 67 -18.27 7.26 -15.66
N TYR A 68 -17.77 6.02 -15.61
CA TYR A 68 -18.22 5.02 -14.64
C TYR A 68 -17.93 5.48 -13.19
N THR A 69 -16.73 6.00 -12.93
CA THR A 69 -16.35 6.50 -11.61
C THR A 69 -17.19 7.72 -11.23
N PHE A 70 -17.40 8.65 -12.17
CA PHE A 70 -18.25 9.82 -11.96
C PHE A 70 -19.69 9.42 -11.62
N ASN A 71 -20.28 8.48 -12.37
CA ASN A 71 -21.67 8.07 -12.14
C ASN A 71 -21.87 7.46 -10.73
N LYS A 72 -20.89 6.79 -10.19
CA LYS A 72 -20.89 6.22 -8.83
C LYS A 72 -20.61 7.23 -7.72
N ALA A 73 -20.21 8.46 -8.06
CA ALA A 73 -19.92 9.50 -7.09
C ALA A 73 -21.23 10.01 -6.44
N ASN A 74 -21.12 10.42 -5.17
CA ASN A 74 -22.20 11.16 -4.51
C ASN A 74 -22.33 12.60 -5.07
N ALA A 75 -23.37 13.32 -4.69
CA ALA A 75 -23.63 14.66 -5.21
C ALA A 75 -22.47 15.63 -4.95
N THR A 76 -21.88 15.60 -3.77
CA THR A 76 -20.75 16.46 -3.38
C THR A 76 -19.54 16.24 -4.30
N ILE A 77 -19.14 14.97 -4.47
CA ILE A 77 -18.00 14.63 -5.35
C ILE A 77 -18.30 14.98 -6.81
N LYS A 78 -19.53 14.75 -7.29
CA LYS A 78 -19.95 15.15 -8.64
C LYS A 78 -19.82 16.66 -8.85
N ASN A 79 -20.24 17.46 -7.88
CA ASN A 79 -20.09 18.91 -7.93
C ASN A 79 -18.62 19.34 -7.98
N ILE A 80 -17.77 18.73 -7.16
CA ILE A 80 -16.33 19.01 -7.18
C ILE A 80 -15.72 18.63 -8.54
N ILE A 81 -16.09 17.47 -9.09
CA ILE A 81 -15.60 17.05 -10.41
C ILE A 81 -16.06 18.02 -11.49
N ASN A 82 -17.34 18.36 -11.54
CA ASN A 82 -17.88 19.27 -12.55
C ASN A 82 -17.26 20.67 -12.47
N LYS A 83 -16.86 21.12 -11.28
CA LYS A 83 -16.22 22.42 -11.09
C LYS A 83 -14.75 22.46 -11.53
N ASN A 84 -14.05 21.33 -11.41
CA ASN A 84 -12.60 21.28 -11.54
C ASN A 84 -12.09 20.42 -12.72
N TYR A 85 -12.97 19.71 -13.40
CA TYR A 85 -12.63 18.82 -14.51
C TYR A 85 -13.49 19.10 -15.72
N SER A 86 -12.92 19.05 -16.91
CA SER A 86 -13.68 19.04 -18.17
C SER A 86 -14.01 17.61 -18.59
N TYR A 87 -15.20 17.46 -19.18
CA TYR A 87 -15.62 16.19 -19.75
C TYR A 87 -15.19 16.08 -21.20
N ASN A 88 -14.42 15.05 -21.53
CA ASN A 88 -13.98 14.77 -22.90
C ASN A 88 -13.96 13.26 -23.16
N ASN A 89 -14.71 12.80 -24.19
CA ASN A 89 -14.71 11.40 -24.65
C ASN A 89 -14.84 10.34 -23.54
N GLY A 90 -15.81 10.48 -22.64
CA GLY A 90 -16.06 9.53 -21.56
C GLY A 90 -15.13 9.64 -20.35
N LYS A 91 -14.30 10.67 -20.32
CA LYS A 91 -13.33 10.94 -19.26
C LYS A 91 -13.46 12.36 -18.76
N TYR A 92 -13.15 12.57 -17.48
CA TYR A 92 -13.02 13.88 -16.85
C TYR A 92 -11.54 14.18 -16.66
N ILE A 93 -11.08 15.30 -17.23
CA ILE A 93 -9.68 15.74 -17.22
C ILE A 93 -9.60 16.96 -16.31
N PHE A 94 -8.62 16.97 -15.40
CA PHE A 94 -8.43 18.07 -14.46
C PHE A 94 -7.95 19.34 -15.15
N GLU A 95 -8.60 20.48 -14.88
CA GLU A 95 -8.29 21.78 -15.50
C GLU A 95 -8.11 22.91 -14.49
N ASN A 96 -8.65 22.79 -13.27
CA ASN A 96 -8.66 23.89 -12.32
C ASN A 96 -7.58 23.75 -11.25
N PHE A 97 -6.45 24.43 -11.44
CA PHE A 97 -5.35 24.49 -10.47
C PHE A 97 -5.67 25.33 -9.22
N GLY A 98 -6.78 26.07 -9.21
CA GLY A 98 -7.29 26.84 -8.06
C GLY A 98 -8.24 26.04 -7.15
N ILE A 99 -8.28 24.72 -7.27
CA ILE A 99 -9.10 23.84 -6.42
C ILE A 99 -8.81 24.05 -4.93
N SER A 100 -9.85 24.09 -4.09
CA SER A 100 -9.70 24.24 -2.65
C SER A 100 -9.09 22.99 -2.01
N ASP A 101 -8.40 23.18 -0.88
CA ASP A 101 -7.75 22.08 -0.17
C ASP A 101 -8.75 21.00 0.32
N ASP A 102 -9.95 21.43 0.73
CA ASP A 102 -11.00 20.50 1.15
C ASP A 102 -11.53 19.68 -0.03
N ASP A 103 -11.70 20.30 -1.20
CA ASP A 103 -12.09 19.60 -2.43
C ASP A 103 -11.01 18.59 -2.83
N VAL A 104 -9.72 18.97 -2.72
CA VAL A 104 -8.58 18.07 -2.95
C VAL A 104 -8.65 16.86 -2.02
N LYS A 105 -8.85 17.07 -0.72
CA LYS A 105 -8.98 15.97 0.27
C LYS A 105 -10.14 15.04 -0.07
N MET A 106 -11.28 15.58 -0.43
CA MET A 106 -12.45 14.79 -0.79
C MET A 106 -12.23 13.98 -2.07
N LEU A 107 -11.64 14.60 -3.09
CA LEU A 107 -11.30 13.90 -4.34
C LEU A 107 -10.29 12.79 -4.12
N MET A 108 -9.25 13.03 -3.32
CA MET A 108 -8.26 12.00 -2.99
C MET A 108 -8.88 10.79 -2.34
N LYS A 109 -9.71 11.00 -1.32
CA LYS A 109 -10.42 9.89 -0.66
C LYS A 109 -11.26 9.10 -1.66
N TYR A 110 -11.89 9.79 -2.60
CA TYR A 110 -12.75 9.18 -3.58
C TYR A 110 -11.99 8.47 -4.72
N ILE A 111 -10.92 9.07 -5.23
CA ILE A 111 -10.17 8.55 -6.39
C ILE A 111 -9.08 7.57 -5.93
N LEU A 112 -8.22 7.99 -5.00
CA LEU A 112 -7.02 7.26 -4.61
C LEU A 112 -7.28 6.18 -3.57
N PHE A 113 -7.98 6.55 -2.50
CA PHE A 113 -8.12 5.69 -1.33
C PHE A 113 -9.40 4.86 -1.33
N LYS A 114 -9.91 4.59 -2.53
CA LYS A 114 -11.06 3.71 -2.70
C LYS A 114 -10.67 2.26 -2.42
N ARG A 115 -11.59 1.51 -1.77
CA ARG A 115 -11.44 0.06 -1.59
C ARG A 115 -11.20 -0.64 -2.94
N GLY A 116 -10.18 -1.48 -3.00
CA GLY A 116 -9.76 -2.18 -4.21
C GLY A 116 -8.73 -1.43 -5.06
N ASN A 117 -8.45 -0.14 -4.77
CA ASN A 117 -7.31 0.51 -5.40
C ASN A 117 -6.01 -0.07 -4.85
N VAL A 118 -5.00 -0.10 -5.72
CA VAL A 118 -3.64 -0.54 -5.39
C VAL A 118 -2.72 0.65 -5.52
N VAL A 119 -2.06 1.01 -4.42
CA VAL A 119 -1.13 2.13 -4.33
C VAL A 119 0.23 1.66 -3.83
N TRP A 120 1.29 2.40 -4.16
CA TRP A 120 2.61 2.14 -3.62
C TRP A 120 2.74 2.72 -2.22
N ILE A 121 3.26 1.92 -1.30
CA ILE A 121 3.36 2.26 0.13
C ILE A 121 4.77 1.95 0.62
N ASP A 122 5.31 2.88 1.38
CA ASP A 122 6.53 2.67 2.14
C ASP A 122 6.19 2.01 3.48
N PHE A 123 6.44 0.70 3.57
CA PHE A 123 6.25 -0.07 4.80
C PHE A 123 7.38 0.12 5.81
N GLY A 124 8.43 0.84 5.42
CA GLY A 124 9.56 1.13 6.28
C GLY A 124 10.58 -0.01 6.37
N PHE A 125 11.36 0.03 7.43
CA PHE A 125 12.37 -0.99 7.70
C PHE A 125 11.71 -2.20 8.38
N ASN A 126 11.98 -3.40 7.86
CA ASN A 126 11.45 -4.64 8.41
C ASN A 126 12.37 -5.25 9.46
N ILE A 127 11.77 -5.80 10.51
CA ILE A 127 12.46 -6.61 11.53
C ILE A 127 12.00 -8.05 11.37
N GLY A 128 12.96 -8.97 11.17
CA GLY A 128 12.64 -10.38 10.97
C GLY A 128 11.79 -10.64 9.73
N ASN A 129 10.60 -11.18 9.92
CA ASN A 129 9.65 -11.53 8.86
C ASN A 129 8.61 -10.45 8.54
N GLU A 130 8.73 -9.26 9.13
CA GLU A 130 7.83 -8.16 8.82
C GLU A 130 7.94 -7.73 7.36
N PHE A 131 6.85 -7.19 6.85
CA PHE A 131 6.83 -6.66 5.49
C PHE A 131 7.41 -5.25 5.49
N GLY A 132 8.47 -5.01 4.73
CA GLY A 132 9.16 -3.73 4.71
C GLY A 132 9.53 -3.25 3.31
N GLY A 133 9.95 -1.99 3.22
CA GLY A 133 10.31 -1.32 1.97
C GLY A 133 9.12 -0.84 1.15
N MET A 134 9.38 -0.38 -0.06
CA MET A 134 8.37 0.16 -0.97
C MET A 134 7.67 -0.98 -1.72
N HIS A 135 6.37 -1.16 -1.47
CA HIS A 135 5.57 -2.20 -2.11
C HIS A 135 4.19 -1.69 -2.52
N PRO A 136 3.58 -2.28 -3.57
CA PRO A 136 2.18 -2.06 -3.84
C PRO A 136 1.34 -2.72 -2.74
N ALA A 137 0.21 -2.09 -2.41
CA ALA A 137 -0.77 -2.63 -1.49
C ALA A 137 -2.19 -2.30 -1.94
N VAL A 138 -3.10 -3.26 -1.76
CA VAL A 138 -4.51 -3.01 -2.00
C VAL A 138 -5.15 -2.37 -0.77
N ILE A 139 -5.96 -1.34 -1.00
CA ILE A 139 -6.72 -0.66 0.03
C ILE A 139 -7.96 -1.48 0.35
N LEU A 140 -8.07 -1.94 1.58
CA LEU A 140 -9.23 -2.67 2.09
C LEU A 140 -10.26 -1.73 2.69
N LYS A 141 -9.79 -0.70 3.41
CA LYS A 141 -10.64 0.32 4.04
C LYS A 141 -9.87 1.63 4.25
N ASN A 142 -10.57 2.74 4.13
CA ASN A 142 -10.09 4.07 4.43
C ASN A 142 -10.68 4.56 5.75
N PHE A 143 -9.84 5.04 6.67
CA PHE A 143 -10.17 5.57 7.98
C PHE A 143 -9.74 7.05 8.11
N SER A 144 -10.09 7.88 7.19
CA SER A 144 -9.67 9.29 7.14
C SER A 144 -8.17 9.47 6.89
N ASN A 145 -7.34 9.47 7.92
CA ASN A 145 -5.89 9.68 7.82
C ASN A 145 -5.10 8.37 7.77
N ASP A 146 -5.79 7.24 7.92
CA ASP A 146 -5.19 5.92 7.89
C ASP A 146 -5.86 5.03 6.85
N LEU A 147 -5.09 4.14 6.29
CA LEU A 147 -5.55 3.10 5.38
C LEU A 147 -5.36 1.72 6.02
N PHE A 148 -6.35 0.87 5.92
CA PHE A 148 -6.18 -0.56 6.16
C PHE A 148 -5.85 -1.22 4.85
N VAL A 149 -4.67 -1.82 4.76
CA VAL A 149 -4.10 -2.29 3.50
C VAL A 149 -3.60 -3.71 3.59
N LEU A 150 -3.56 -4.36 2.44
CA LEU A 150 -2.98 -5.68 2.27
C LEU A 150 -1.79 -5.56 1.30
N PRO A 151 -0.55 -5.74 1.76
CA PRO A 151 0.65 -5.65 0.94
C PRO A 151 0.67 -6.72 -0.16
N ILE A 152 1.23 -6.36 -1.31
CA ILE A 152 1.38 -7.23 -2.48
C ILE A 152 2.87 -7.34 -2.82
N SER A 153 3.34 -8.55 -3.07
CA SER A 153 4.72 -8.85 -3.43
C SER A 153 4.81 -9.50 -4.80
N SER A 154 5.89 -9.22 -5.52
CA SER A 154 6.29 -10.00 -6.71
C SER A 154 7.10 -11.24 -6.36
N LYS A 155 7.56 -11.36 -5.11
CA LYS A 155 8.31 -12.54 -4.64
C LYS A 155 7.35 -13.69 -4.39
N ARG A 156 7.60 -14.80 -5.09
CA ARG A 156 6.81 -16.03 -4.95
C ARG A 156 6.93 -16.60 -3.54
N PRO A 157 5.81 -17.06 -2.93
CA PRO A 157 5.86 -17.69 -1.61
C PRO A 157 6.73 -18.94 -1.59
N SER A 158 7.50 -19.13 -0.53
CA SER A 158 8.39 -20.30 -0.37
C SER A 158 7.63 -21.62 -0.34
N GLU A 159 6.42 -21.60 0.17
CA GLU A 159 5.51 -22.75 0.23
C GLU A 159 5.13 -23.20 -1.19
N TYR A 160 4.82 -22.26 -2.07
CA TYR A 160 4.49 -22.56 -3.47
C TYR A 160 5.70 -23.11 -4.21
N ILE A 161 6.91 -22.54 -3.96
CA ILE A 161 8.15 -23.03 -4.55
C ILE A 161 8.40 -24.49 -4.15
N LYS A 162 8.22 -24.85 -2.88
CA LYS A 162 8.39 -26.23 -2.39
C LYS A 162 7.42 -27.20 -3.06
N ILE A 163 6.12 -26.85 -3.10
CA ILE A 163 5.09 -27.69 -3.73
C ILE A 163 5.39 -27.90 -5.22
N GLU A 164 5.88 -26.87 -5.90
CA GLU A 164 6.22 -26.95 -7.33
C GLU A 164 7.49 -27.75 -7.59
N GLN A 165 8.45 -27.73 -6.68
CA GLN A 165 9.63 -28.60 -6.73
C GLN A 165 9.22 -30.06 -6.63
N GLU A 166 8.31 -30.40 -5.71
CA GLU A 166 7.78 -31.78 -5.60
C GLU A 166 7.04 -32.21 -6.88
N LEU A 167 6.34 -31.28 -7.55
CA LEU A 167 5.74 -31.58 -8.84
C LEU A 167 6.78 -31.83 -9.94
N LEU A 168 7.83 -31.01 -9.99
CA LEU A 168 8.93 -31.17 -10.96
C LEU A 168 9.70 -32.49 -10.75
N GLU A 169 9.82 -32.90 -9.51
CA GLU A 169 10.44 -34.19 -9.12
C GLU A 169 9.49 -35.39 -9.29
N ASN A 170 8.31 -35.20 -9.86
CA ASN A 170 7.24 -36.21 -10.03
C ASN A 170 6.77 -36.89 -8.74
N LYS A 171 6.96 -36.22 -7.58
CA LYS A 171 6.50 -36.72 -6.28
C LYS A 171 5.00 -36.51 -6.06
N ILE A 172 4.40 -35.54 -6.77
CA ILE A 172 2.99 -35.20 -6.71
C ILE A 172 2.44 -34.98 -8.12
N THR A 173 1.13 -35.12 -8.28
CA THR A 173 0.42 -34.83 -9.52
C THR A 173 0.12 -33.32 -9.65
N LYS A 174 -0.24 -32.87 -10.87
CA LYS A 174 -0.70 -31.49 -11.10
C LYS A 174 -1.94 -31.15 -10.27
N SER A 175 -2.85 -32.11 -10.09
CA SER A 175 -4.06 -31.92 -9.28
C SER A 175 -3.71 -31.73 -7.80
N GLU A 176 -2.83 -32.58 -7.26
CA GLU A 176 -2.34 -32.44 -5.88
C GLU A 176 -1.58 -31.14 -5.65
N CYS A 177 -0.75 -30.74 -6.61
CA CYS A 177 -0.04 -29.45 -6.55
C CYS A 177 -1.04 -28.29 -6.42
N LYS A 178 -2.10 -28.28 -7.23
CA LYS A 178 -3.15 -27.27 -7.15
C LYS A 178 -3.88 -27.34 -5.81
N ASN A 179 -4.35 -28.49 -5.41
CA ASN A 179 -5.08 -28.69 -4.15
C ASN A 179 -4.26 -28.24 -2.93
N ARG A 180 -2.97 -28.56 -2.91
CA ARG A 180 -2.07 -28.17 -1.81
C ARG A 180 -1.81 -26.66 -1.77
N LYS A 181 -1.75 -25.98 -2.93
CA LYS A 181 -1.68 -24.52 -2.97
C LYS A 181 -2.97 -23.87 -2.51
N ASP A 182 -4.11 -24.39 -2.95
CA ASP A 182 -5.45 -23.89 -2.58
C ASP A 182 -5.71 -24.08 -1.07
N ALA A 183 -5.14 -25.13 -0.46
CA ALA A 183 -5.23 -25.39 0.97
C ALA A 183 -4.44 -24.38 1.84
N ILE A 184 -3.53 -23.59 1.26
CA ILE A 184 -2.86 -22.50 1.98
C ILE A 184 -3.79 -21.29 1.99
N SER A 185 -4.62 -21.23 3.03
CA SER A 185 -5.69 -20.25 3.15
C SER A 185 -5.20 -18.80 3.20
N GLU A 186 -4.04 -18.55 3.78
CA GLU A 186 -3.48 -17.19 3.96
C GLU A 186 -2.92 -16.55 2.69
N ILE A 187 -2.58 -17.34 1.65
CA ILE A 187 -1.94 -16.84 0.43
C ILE A 187 -2.99 -16.57 -0.66
N ILE A 188 -2.87 -15.43 -1.30
CA ILE A 188 -3.68 -15.03 -2.45
C ILE A 188 -2.75 -14.81 -3.63
N GLU A 189 -2.99 -15.51 -4.73
CA GLU A 189 -2.35 -15.29 -6.02
C GLU A 189 -3.16 -14.28 -6.84
N ILE A 190 -2.50 -13.24 -7.31
CA ILE A 190 -3.07 -12.13 -8.08
C ILE A 190 -2.40 -12.13 -9.45
N GLU A 191 -3.13 -12.57 -10.47
CA GLU A 191 -2.63 -12.67 -11.84
C GLU A 191 -2.50 -11.30 -12.51
N LYS A 192 -3.39 -10.35 -12.14
CA LYS A 192 -3.47 -9.05 -12.79
C LYS A 192 -3.94 -7.96 -11.82
N ILE A 193 -3.27 -6.82 -11.90
CA ILE A 193 -3.72 -5.55 -11.34
C ILE A 193 -3.87 -4.59 -12.50
N ASN A 194 -5.07 -4.05 -12.71
CA ASN A 194 -5.32 -3.08 -13.77
C ASN A 194 -4.49 -1.81 -13.50
N GLY A 195 -3.81 -1.28 -14.52
CA GLY A 195 -2.89 -0.16 -14.38
C GLY A 195 -1.44 -0.53 -14.04
N PHE A 196 -1.17 -1.79 -13.67
CA PHE A 196 0.18 -2.28 -13.42
C PHE A 196 0.68 -3.17 -14.56
N ARG A 197 2.02 -3.33 -14.67
CA ARG A 197 2.61 -4.31 -15.57
C ARG A 197 2.02 -5.70 -15.25
N LYS A 198 1.62 -6.42 -16.32
CA LYS A 198 1.10 -7.78 -16.20
C LYS A 198 2.18 -8.71 -15.64
N MET A 199 1.95 -9.21 -14.45
CA MET A 199 2.76 -10.23 -13.79
C MET A 199 1.98 -10.82 -12.62
N ILE A 200 2.26 -12.07 -12.28
CA ILE A 200 1.70 -12.71 -11.10
C ILE A 200 2.32 -12.09 -9.84
N ARG A 201 1.48 -11.81 -8.87
CA ARG A 201 1.85 -11.29 -7.56
C ARG A 201 1.16 -12.07 -6.47
N TRP A 202 1.67 -11.95 -5.27
CA TRP A 202 1.14 -12.67 -4.12
C TRP A 202 0.91 -11.74 -2.95
N SER A 203 -0.09 -12.08 -2.14
CA SER A 203 -0.38 -11.40 -0.90
C SER A 203 -0.62 -12.43 0.21
N ARG A 204 -0.37 -12.04 1.47
CA ARG A 204 -0.71 -12.83 2.65
C ARG A 204 -1.66 -12.05 3.53
N ILE A 205 -2.79 -12.65 3.89
CA ILE A 205 -3.80 -12.01 4.75
C ILE A 205 -3.20 -11.63 6.11
N THR A 206 -2.33 -12.47 6.65
CA THR A 206 -1.65 -12.23 7.93
C THR A 206 -0.74 -11.00 7.94
N ARG A 207 -0.52 -10.38 6.77
CA ARG A 207 0.26 -9.13 6.63
C ARG A 207 -0.58 -7.87 6.48
N MET A 208 -1.88 -7.97 6.69
CA MET A 208 -2.75 -6.78 6.72
C MET A 208 -2.33 -5.85 7.84
N GLN A 209 -2.32 -4.56 7.56
CA GLN A 209 -1.96 -3.57 8.58
C GLN A 209 -2.63 -2.22 8.32
N LYS A 210 -2.74 -1.46 9.40
CA LYS A 210 -3.16 -0.07 9.37
C LYS A 210 -1.93 0.81 9.21
N ILE A 211 -1.97 1.73 8.26
CA ILE A 211 -0.87 2.65 7.95
C ILE A 211 -1.39 4.07 7.78
N SER A 212 -0.54 5.07 8.06
CA SER A 212 -0.82 6.46 7.71
C SER A 212 -0.81 6.67 6.20
N ILE A 213 -1.70 7.53 5.69
CA ILE A 213 -1.71 7.99 4.29
C ILE A 213 -0.39 8.63 3.88
N LEU A 214 0.39 9.17 4.83
CA LEU A 214 1.70 9.77 4.60
C LEU A 214 2.76 8.79 4.09
N ARG A 215 2.50 7.49 4.22
CA ARG A 215 3.35 6.42 3.66
C ARG A 215 3.05 6.09 2.20
N VAL A 216 2.00 6.68 1.63
CA VAL A 216 1.64 6.48 0.23
C VAL A 216 2.60 7.24 -0.67
N ASN A 217 3.15 6.56 -1.66
CA ASN A 217 3.91 7.19 -2.73
C ASN A 217 2.93 7.71 -3.79
N PHE A 218 2.64 9.01 -3.75
CA PHE A 218 1.70 9.66 -4.65
C PHE A 218 2.18 9.78 -6.10
N SER A 219 3.48 9.70 -6.34
CA SER A 219 4.04 9.67 -7.70
C SER A 219 4.04 8.25 -8.31
N GLY A 220 3.70 7.24 -7.53
CA GLY A 220 3.66 5.86 -7.98
C GLY A 220 2.42 5.56 -8.82
N THR A 221 2.53 4.54 -9.68
CA THR A 221 1.39 4.04 -10.46
C THR A 221 0.25 3.59 -9.55
N ILE A 222 -0.96 4.02 -9.86
CA ILE A 222 -2.17 3.54 -9.20
C ILE A 222 -2.80 2.46 -10.04
N GLY A 223 -3.16 1.37 -9.38
CA GLY A 223 -3.87 0.27 -10.00
C GLY A 223 -5.23 0.04 -9.36
N THR A 224 -5.96 -0.91 -9.94
CA THR A 224 -7.23 -1.38 -9.39
C THR A 224 -7.28 -2.90 -9.45
N LEU A 225 -7.67 -3.51 -8.36
CA LEU A 225 -7.88 -4.94 -8.27
C LEU A 225 -9.32 -5.27 -8.73
N ASP A 226 -9.47 -6.32 -9.54
CA ASP A 226 -10.79 -6.76 -9.96
C ASP A 226 -11.64 -7.24 -8.77
N GLY A 227 -12.97 -7.08 -8.90
CA GLY A 227 -13.93 -7.47 -7.86
C GLY A 227 -13.75 -8.91 -7.38
N LYS A 228 -13.47 -9.84 -8.32
CA LYS A 228 -13.21 -11.25 -7.98
C LYS A 228 -12.11 -11.44 -6.92
N TYR A 229 -11.03 -10.66 -7.00
CA TYR A 229 -9.96 -10.74 -6.00
C TYR A 229 -10.36 -10.09 -4.68
N MET A 230 -11.16 -9.03 -4.72
CA MET A 230 -11.69 -8.41 -3.51
C MET A 230 -12.64 -9.34 -2.75
N ASP A 231 -13.40 -10.18 -3.48
CA ASP A 231 -14.26 -11.22 -2.90
C ASP A 231 -13.40 -12.36 -2.30
N ILE A 232 -12.37 -12.81 -3.02
CA ILE A 232 -11.41 -13.81 -2.51
C ILE A 232 -10.75 -13.30 -1.22
N ILE A 233 -10.29 -12.05 -1.21
CA ILE A 233 -9.69 -11.42 -0.02
C ILE A 233 -10.68 -11.40 1.13
N ALA A 234 -11.92 -10.95 0.89
CA ALA A 234 -12.95 -10.86 1.92
C ALA A 234 -13.28 -12.24 2.52
N ASN A 235 -13.46 -13.25 1.66
CA ASN A 235 -13.74 -14.62 2.08
C ASN A 235 -12.59 -15.22 2.91
N LYS A 236 -11.35 -15.05 2.46
CA LYS A 236 -10.18 -15.53 3.20
C LYS A 236 -9.99 -14.81 4.54
N ILE A 237 -10.23 -13.49 4.61
CA ILE A 237 -10.24 -12.74 5.87
C ILE A 237 -11.29 -13.31 6.82
N SER A 238 -12.50 -13.55 6.33
CA SER A 238 -13.59 -14.12 7.13
C SER A 238 -13.25 -15.53 7.63
N THR A 239 -12.57 -16.34 6.81
CA THR A 239 -12.18 -17.71 7.19
C THR A 239 -11.04 -17.73 8.21
N GLU A 240 -10.04 -16.85 8.06
CA GLU A 240 -8.86 -16.82 8.93
C GLU A 240 -9.06 -16.08 10.26
N LEU A 241 -9.87 -15.00 10.21
CA LEU A 241 -10.13 -14.15 11.37
C LEU A 241 -11.51 -14.39 11.98
N GLY A 242 -12.41 -15.09 11.25
CA GLY A 242 -13.67 -15.54 11.80
C GLY A 242 -13.43 -16.62 12.84
N ASP A 243 -14.03 -16.45 14.02
CA ASP A 243 -14.01 -17.45 15.08
C ASP A 243 -14.39 -18.81 14.49
N LYS A 244 -13.44 -19.74 14.42
CA LYS A 244 -13.77 -21.14 14.36
C LYS A 244 -14.59 -21.36 15.63
N LYS A 245 -15.89 -21.47 15.52
CA LYS A 245 -16.72 -21.97 16.61
C LYS A 245 -16.08 -23.27 17.08
N VAL A 246 -15.44 -23.19 18.23
CA VAL A 246 -14.92 -24.36 18.99
C VAL A 246 -16.11 -25.20 19.42
#